data_b41c2b3d20038a523e4a304c58cf59c6
#
_entry.id   b41c2b3d20038a523e4a304c58cf59c6
#
_cell.length_a   1.000
_cell.length_b   1.000
_cell.length_c   1.000
_cell.angle_alpha   90.00
_cell.angle_beta   90.00
_cell.angle_gamma   90.00
#
_symmetry.space_group_name_H-M   'P 1'
#
loop_
_entity.id
_entity.type
_entity.pdbx_description
1 polymer ?
#
loop_
_entity_poly.entity_id
_entity_poly.type
_entity_poly.pdbx_seq_one_letter_code
_entity_poly.pdbx_strand_id
1 'polypeptide(L)'
;LSWPDPSSSQGAKIDDLWHAAVNTGGDFYSVRNVSELADALGDAFGRAAGSENKEAGVAVSSGSVVSGTLKIVPKYRSGSWVGDVDAYKLDAQGNTPGTPTWSASNGLPAWASRNLFTWNGSNAVPFTWSGMGAAANTLVGSEAIANYVRGDTSQEGVGNPYRNRSGKLLGDFINSPPVYVKDQVALGYSALDSSYTSYLTAKAARSDGVVFVGSNDGMMHAFSGADGTELMGFLPRAGLANLNLLTNKDYGTPSNYHRFFVDGPSIETDAYITTRRSATATWSNVVVSTMGAGGTGIFAMHVPTATPTALDANTILWERSAMDDTDFGYMIGEPAVGKIQGGTLSSGWKVFVGNGVDSTNGRAILMVIDLASGAVNKIQLDSGSGNGATGVALVKDSKGQVVAAYVGDLKGQLWRVDFGDAANTSTWQVGFNNKPLFQAKSSAGDQQPITTAPLVMARSDSAVGRIVVFGTGKLTTEVDADSTKVQTVYGVLDPVADGSSSVGVTGPFEAVSNDRDLLVVRTVSATPVLAADGRYYFAMTGAAIDWNS
;
A
#
# COMPACT_ATOMS: atom_id res chain seq x y z
N LEU A 1 34.86 -32.40 -12.33
CA LEU A 1 34.27 -33.52 -11.57
C LEU A 1 33.06 -34.04 -12.36
N SER A 2 33.09 -35.29 -12.77
CA SER A 2 31.93 -35.91 -13.42
C SER A 2 30.90 -36.26 -12.36
N TRP A 3 29.68 -35.88 -12.57
CA TRP A 3 28.55 -36.20 -11.72
C TRP A 3 28.25 -37.70 -11.80
N PRO A 4 28.18 -38.43 -10.69
CA PRO A 4 27.84 -39.84 -10.74
C PRO A 4 26.38 -40.01 -11.18
N ASP A 5 26.12 -41.01 -12.01
CA ASP A 5 24.77 -41.40 -12.39
C ASP A 5 23.97 -41.88 -11.18
N PRO A 6 22.90 -41.18 -10.78
CA PRO A 6 22.10 -41.58 -9.58
C PRO A 6 21.52 -42.97 -9.67
N SER A 7 21.39 -43.55 -10.88
CA SER A 7 20.89 -44.89 -11.08
C SER A 7 21.96 -45.99 -10.81
N SER A 8 23.24 -45.62 -10.73
CA SER A 8 24.36 -46.54 -10.66
C SER A 8 24.55 -47.22 -9.30
N SER A 9 24.17 -46.55 -8.20
CA SER A 9 24.28 -47.12 -6.84
C SER A 9 23.49 -46.31 -5.81
N GLN A 10 23.29 -46.87 -4.60
CA GLN A 10 22.70 -46.13 -3.46
C GLN A 10 23.58 -44.94 -3.03
N GLY A 11 24.91 -45.08 -3.10
CA GLY A 11 25.83 -44.01 -2.80
C GLY A 11 25.71 -42.84 -3.79
N ALA A 12 25.53 -43.14 -5.06
CA ALA A 12 25.33 -42.12 -6.11
C ALA A 12 24.02 -41.33 -5.94
N LYS A 13 22.94 -41.99 -5.44
CA LYS A 13 21.69 -41.30 -5.08
C LYS A 13 21.84 -40.34 -3.92
N ILE A 14 22.60 -40.73 -2.91
CA ILE A 14 22.89 -39.87 -1.75
C ILE A 14 23.73 -38.70 -2.17
N ASP A 15 24.72 -38.90 -3.01
CA ASP A 15 25.59 -37.85 -3.55
C ASP A 15 24.82 -36.88 -4.40
N ASP A 16 23.89 -37.35 -5.23
CA ASP A 16 22.99 -36.52 -6.05
C ASP A 16 22.10 -35.62 -5.19
N LEU A 17 21.48 -36.17 -4.14
CA LEU A 17 20.69 -35.40 -3.19
C LEU A 17 21.52 -34.34 -2.42
N TRP A 18 22.75 -34.73 -2.03
CA TRP A 18 23.67 -33.78 -1.38
C TRP A 18 24.08 -32.62 -2.30
N HIS A 19 24.37 -32.93 -3.56
CA HIS A 19 24.68 -31.91 -4.55
C HIS A 19 23.47 -31.01 -4.87
N ALA A 20 22.26 -31.57 -4.91
CA ALA A 20 21.04 -30.78 -5.05
C ALA A 20 20.90 -29.78 -3.92
N ALA A 21 21.13 -30.18 -2.67
CA ALA A 21 21.11 -29.27 -1.53
C ALA A 21 22.19 -28.18 -1.63
N VAL A 22 23.42 -28.53 -1.97
CA VAL A 22 24.51 -27.56 -2.16
C VAL A 22 24.19 -26.55 -3.26
N ASN A 23 23.65 -26.98 -4.39
CA ASN A 23 23.35 -26.10 -5.53
C ASN A 23 22.16 -25.17 -5.28
N THR A 24 21.22 -25.59 -4.44
CA THR A 24 20.04 -24.79 -4.08
C THR A 24 20.22 -23.98 -2.81
N GLY A 25 21.36 -24.13 -2.10
CA GLY A 25 21.56 -23.52 -0.79
C GLY A 25 20.70 -24.13 0.32
N GLY A 26 20.15 -25.34 0.07
CA GLY A 26 19.37 -26.10 1.04
C GLY A 26 20.23 -26.99 1.94
N ASP A 27 19.58 -27.59 2.93
CA ASP A 27 20.23 -28.53 3.87
C ASP A 27 20.08 -29.98 3.41
N PHE A 28 21.07 -30.79 3.69
CA PHE A 28 21.06 -32.23 3.47
C PHE A 28 21.20 -32.98 4.80
N TYR A 29 20.24 -33.86 5.10
CA TYR A 29 20.25 -34.66 6.31
C TYR A 29 20.45 -36.14 5.97
N SER A 30 21.53 -36.73 6.46
CA SER A 30 21.76 -38.18 6.37
C SER A 30 21.38 -38.85 7.68
N VAL A 31 20.30 -39.58 7.67
CA VAL A 31 19.77 -40.27 8.88
C VAL A 31 19.93 -41.77 8.78
N ARG A 32 20.32 -42.43 9.89
CA ARG A 32 20.60 -43.87 9.96
C ARG A 32 19.60 -44.66 10.81
N ASN A 33 18.81 -43.94 11.62
CA ASN A 33 17.82 -44.51 12.50
C ASN A 33 16.67 -43.55 12.79
N VAL A 34 15.63 -44.01 13.46
CA VAL A 34 14.40 -43.25 13.73
C VAL A 34 14.66 -42.03 14.63
N SER A 35 15.62 -42.11 15.56
CA SER A 35 15.95 -41.00 16.45
C SER A 35 16.62 -39.88 15.65
N GLU A 36 17.61 -40.21 14.81
CA GLU A 36 18.26 -39.24 13.93
C GLU A 36 17.29 -38.62 12.92
N LEU A 37 16.27 -39.38 12.47
CA LEU A 37 15.21 -38.83 11.62
C LEU A 37 14.35 -37.82 12.39
N ALA A 38 13.99 -38.11 13.61
CA ALA A 38 13.22 -37.20 14.46
C ALA A 38 13.99 -35.93 14.76
N ASP A 39 15.30 -36.04 15.07
CA ASP A 39 16.18 -34.89 15.30
C ASP A 39 16.36 -34.05 14.03
N ALA A 40 16.60 -34.68 12.87
CA ALA A 40 16.75 -34.02 11.59
C ALA A 40 15.46 -33.28 11.15
N LEU A 41 14.29 -33.91 11.37
CA LEU A 41 12.98 -33.27 11.12
C LEU A 41 12.73 -32.14 12.12
N GLY A 42 13.09 -32.31 13.39
CA GLY A 42 13.02 -31.27 14.42
C GLY A 42 13.87 -30.04 14.03
N ASP A 43 15.10 -30.27 13.56
CA ASP A 43 15.99 -29.22 13.08
C ASP A 43 15.45 -28.54 11.81
N ALA A 44 14.96 -29.31 10.83
CA ALA A 44 14.39 -28.79 9.61
C ALA A 44 13.12 -27.95 9.88
N PHE A 45 12.22 -28.45 10.73
CA PHE A 45 11.04 -27.70 11.17
C PHE A 45 11.40 -26.50 12.05
N GLY A 46 12.40 -26.64 12.93
CA GLY A 46 12.91 -25.54 13.75
C GLY A 46 13.49 -24.40 12.89
N ARG A 47 14.22 -24.74 11.84
CA ARG A 47 14.74 -23.74 10.87
C ARG A 47 13.63 -23.17 10.00
N ALA A 48 12.70 -23.98 9.51
CA ALA A 48 11.54 -23.49 8.76
C ALA A 48 10.65 -22.59 9.62
N ALA A 49 10.45 -22.92 10.90
CA ALA A 49 9.73 -22.10 11.85
C ALA A 49 10.54 -20.88 12.34
N GLY A 50 11.87 -20.96 12.28
CA GLY A 50 12.80 -19.90 12.66
C GLY A 50 13.21 -18.96 11.52
N SER A 51 12.97 -19.35 10.26
CA SER A 51 13.27 -18.47 9.13
C SER A 51 12.34 -17.26 9.19
N GLU A 52 12.91 -16.07 9.30
CA GLU A 52 12.19 -14.83 9.06
C GLU A 52 11.75 -14.85 7.61
N ASN A 53 10.48 -15.16 7.37
CA ASN A 53 9.93 -15.32 6.04
C ASN A 53 9.62 -13.94 5.47
N LYS A 54 10.46 -13.53 4.54
CA LYS A 54 10.24 -12.50 3.52
C LYS A 54 10.26 -11.04 4.01
N GLU A 55 11.09 -10.30 3.32
CA GLU A 55 11.04 -8.84 3.29
C GLU A 55 9.71 -8.42 2.63
N ALA A 56 8.89 -7.68 3.35
CA ALA A 56 7.80 -6.91 2.78
C ALA A 56 8.38 -5.62 2.20
N GLY A 57 7.71 -4.94 1.30
CA GLY A 57 8.18 -3.78 0.54
C GLY A 57 9.28 -2.94 1.22
N VAL A 58 10.35 -2.66 0.50
CA VAL A 58 11.53 -1.95 1.02
C VAL A 58 11.43 -0.46 0.72
N ALA A 59 11.74 0.40 1.70
CA ALA A 59 11.93 1.83 1.47
C ALA A 59 13.42 2.21 1.58
N VAL A 60 13.80 3.27 0.88
CA VAL A 60 15.13 3.86 0.94
C VAL A 60 15.05 5.35 1.29
N SER A 61 16.05 5.84 2.02
CA SER A 61 16.11 7.21 2.49
C SER A 61 16.64 8.21 1.47
N SER A 62 16.84 7.80 0.21
CA SER A 62 17.34 8.68 -0.86
C SER A 62 16.92 8.14 -2.23
N GLY A 63 16.56 9.04 -3.14
CA GLY A 63 16.29 8.71 -4.54
C GLY A 63 17.53 8.28 -5.35
N SER A 64 18.72 8.47 -4.80
CA SER A 64 19.98 7.95 -5.32
C SER A 64 20.74 7.23 -4.20
N VAL A 65 21.33 6.08 -4.52
CA VAL A 65 22.12 5.30 -3.55
C VAL A 65 23.46 5.98 -3.34
N VAL A 66 23.66 6.50 -2.13
CA VAL A 66 24.93 7.07 -1.66
C VAL A 66 25.28 6.46 -0.31
N SER A 67 26.57 6.56 0.09
CA SER A 67 27.00 6.08 1.41
C SER A 67 26.14 6.69 2.52
N GLY A 68 25.61 5.84 3.39
CA GLY A 68 24.73 6.26 4.50
C GLY A 68 23.25 6.33 4.16
N THR A 69 22.84 6.04 2.90
CA THR A 69 21.43 5.83 2.57
C THR A 69 20.86 4.72 3.46
N LEU A 70 19.73 4.98 4.11
CA LEU A 70 19.01 3.96 4.88
C LEU A 70 18.17 3.09 3.94
N LYS A 71 18.36 1.78 4.01
CA LYS A 71 17.45 0.76 3.50
C LYS A 71 16.59 0.28 4.67
N ILE A 72 15.29 0.45 4.59
CA ILE A 72 14.33 0.09 5.63
C ILE A 72 13.58 -1.17 5.18
N VAL A 73 13.65 -2.22 5.98
CA VAL A 73 13.17 -3.56 5.64
C VAL A 73 12.21 -4.03 6.72
N PRO A 74 10.89 -4.00 6.47
CA PRO A 74 9.92 -4.67 7.30
C PRO A 74 10.07 -6.19 7.18
N LYS A 75 9.92 -6.88 8.29
CA LYS A 75 10.05 -8.34 8.39
C LYS A 75 8.87 -8.94 9.11
N TYR A 76 8.57 -10.18 8.80
CA TYR A 76 7.58 -10.93 9.55
C TYR A 76 7.93 -12.42 9.63
N ARG A 77 7.36 -13.08 10.62
CA ARG A 77 7.46 -14.52 10.80
C ARG A 77 6.07 -15.13 10.77
N SER A 78 5.81 -15.96 9.75
CA SER A 78 4.57 -16.73 9.65
C SER A 78 4.47 -17.74 10.82
N GLY A 79 3.25 -18.12 11.17
CA GLY A 79 2.98 -19.00 12.30
C GLY A 79 2.92 -18.28 13.64
N SER A 80 3.96 -17.55 14.04
CA SER A 80 3.92 -16.70 15.24
C SER A 80 3.28 -15.32 14.99
N TRP A 81 3.21 -14.88 13.74
CA TRP A 81 2.62 -13.59 13.31
C TRP A 81 3.13 -12.41 14.13
N VAL A 82 4.44 -12.33 14.18
CA VAL A 82 5.21 -11.24 14.77
C VAL A 82 6.15 -10.67 13.72
N GLY A 83 6.56 -9.42 13.87
CA GLY A 83 7.43 -8.75 12.91
C GLY A 83 8.47 -7.87 13.57
N ASP A 84 9.25 -7.22 12.72
CA ASP A 84 10.20 -6.17 13.06
C ASP A 84 10.42 -5.26 11.86
N VAL A 85 11.05 -4.11 12.07
CA VAL A 85 11.53 -3.23 11.02
C VAL A 85 13.02 -3.00 11.25
N ASP A 86 13.83 -3.44 10.29
CA ASP A 86 15.28 -3.21 10.32
C ASP A 86 15.67 -2.07 9.39
N ALA A 87 16.64 -1.27 9.81
CA ALA A 87 17.26 -0.29 8.94
C ALA A 87 18.75 -0.55 8.78
N TYR A 88 19.23 -0.44 7.56
CA TYR A 88 20.60 -0.67 7.18
C TYR A 88 21.18 0.60 6.52
N LYS A 89 22.33 1.07 7.00
CA LYS A 89 23.11 2.10 6.28
C LYS A 89 23.91 1.44 5.17
N LEU A 90 23.54 1.76 3.92
CA LEU A 90 24.26 1.23 2.76
C LEU A 90 25.69 1.78 2.69
N ASP A 91 26.64 0.96 2.20
CA ASP A 91 27.99 1.41 1.92
C ASP A 91 28.06 2.30 0.66
N ALA A 92 29.26 2.74 0.29
CA ALA A 92 29.47 3.60 -0.88
C ALA A 92 29.16 2.90 -2.22
N GLN A 93 29.13 1.58 -2.24
CA GLN A 93 28.77 0.73 -3.38
C GLN A 93 27.28 0.35 -3.40
N GLY A 94 26.51 0.72 -2.36
CA GLY A 94 25.09 0.40 -2.21
C GLY A 94 24.83 -0.98 -1.62
N ASN A 95 25.85 -1.65 -1.06
CA ASN A 95 25.66 -2.95 -0.44
C ASN A 95 24.99 -2.82 0.93
N THR A 96 24.15 -3.80 1.26
CA THR A 96 23.50 -3.92 2.57
C THR A 96 24.47 -4.62 3.53
N PRO A 97 24.80 -4.04 4.71
CA PRO A 97 25.62 -4.71 5.71
C PRO A 97 24.90 -5.91 6.31
N GLY A 98 25.66 -6.86 6.89
CA GLY A 98 25.10 -8.09 7.49
C GLY A 98 24.30 -7.87 8.76
N THR A 99 24.45 -6.71 9.42
CA THR A 99 23.70 -6.35 10.65
C THR A 99 22.96 -5.04 10.46
N PRO A 100 21.72 -4.90 10.96
CA PRO A 100 20.99 -3.64 10.89
C PRO A 100 21.68 -2.56 11.74
N THR A 101 21.54 -1.32 11.31
CA THR A 101 21.91 -0.13 12.09
C THR A 101 21.03 -0.02 13.33
N TRP A 102 19.74 -0.31 13.16
CA TRP A 102 18.76 -0.43 14.22
C TRP A 102 17.64 -1.39 13.83
N SER A 103 16.95 -1.93 14.85
CA SER A 103 15.72 -2.70 14.72
C SER A 103 14.64 -2.07 15.59
N ALA A 104 13.44 -1.88 15.07
CA ALA A 104 12.34 -1.19 15.74
C ALA A 104 11.93 -1.85 17.07
N SER A 105 12.00 -3.19 17.15
CA SER A 105 11.73 -3.92 18.39
C SER A 105 12.61 -3.52 19.58
N ASN A 106 13.82 -3.01 19.31
CA ASN A 106 14.74 -2.52 20.34
C ASN A 106 14.44 -1.07 20.76
N GLY A 107 13.69 -0.33 19.95
CA GLY A 107 13.33 1.07 20.16
C GLY A 107 11.94 1.29 20.77
N LEU A 108 11.23 0.21 21.16
CA LEU A 108 9.90 0.34 21.75
C LEU A 108 9.99 0.86 23.18
N PRO A 109 9.27 1.94 23.54
CA PRO A 109 9.14 2.37 24.93
C PRO A 109 8.42 1.31 25.77
N ALA A 110 8.56 1.39 27.12
CA ALA A 110 7.74 0.59 28.02
C ALA A 110 6.24 0.77 27.68
N TRP A 111 5.47 -0.32 27.68
CA TRP A 111 4.10 -0.34 27.16
C TRP A 111 3.19 0.77 27.73
N ALA A 112 3.36 1.11 29.01
CA ALA A 112 2.59 2.17 29.67
C ALA A 112 2.96 3.58 29.18
N SER A 113 4.17 3.74 28.63
CA SER A 113 4.72 5.03 28.17
C SER A 113 4.64 5.21 26.66
N ARG A 114 4.18 4.20 25.90
CA ARG A 114 4.02 4.33 24.45
C ARG A 114 3.01 5.43 24.09
N ASN A 115 3.39 6.25 23.12
CA ASN A 115 2.60 7.37 22.63
C ASN A 115 1.60 6.89 21.57
N LEU A 116 0.50 6.27 21.99
CA LEU A 116 -0.48 5.63 21.13
C LEU A 116 -1.78 6.41 21.10
N PHE A 117 -2.35 6.54 19.90
CA PHE A 117 -3.61 7.26 19.67
C PHE A 117 -4.61 6.42 18.89
N THR A 118 -5.89 6.74 19.05
CA THR A 118 -6.98 6.27 18.21
C THR A 118 -7.89 7.44 17.81
N TRP A 119 -8.83 7.19 16.92
CA TRP A 119 -9.80 8.18 16.46
C TRP A 119 -11.14 8.00 17.16
N ASN A 120 -11.70 9.08 17.73
CA ASN A 120 -13.00 9.02 18.41
C ASN A 120 -14.19 9.44 17.50
N GLY A 121 -13.94 9.67 16.21
CA GLY A 121 -14.91 10.21 15.24
C GLY A 121 -14.68 11.67 14.88
N SER A 122 -13.95 12.43 15.71
CA SER A 122 -13.68 13.86 15.51
C SER A 122 -12.22 14.25 15.77
N ASN A 123 -11.58 13.59 16.71
CA ASN A 123 -10.21 13.89 17.13
C ASN A 123 -9.43 12.60 17.41
N ALA A 124 -8.10 12.70 17.31
CA ALA A 124 -7.24 11.70 17.89
C ALA A 124 -7.21 11.87 19.42
N VAL A 125 -7.34 10.74 20.11
CA VAL A 125 -7.33 10.66 21.57
C VAL A 125 -6.35 9.58 22.01
N PRO A 126 -5.77 9.65 23.23
CA PRO A 126 -4.87 8.61 23.72
C PRO A 126 -5.51 7.23 23.70
N PHE A 127 -4.82 6.23 23.17
CA PHE A 127 -5.25 4.84 23.21
C PHE A 127 -4.96 4.23 24.59
N THR A 128 -5.68 4.73 25.60
CA THR A 128 -5.76 4.19 26.95
C THR A 128 -7.22 4.00 27.32
N TRP A 129 -7.51 3.08 28.25
CA TRP A 129 -8.90 2.80 28.63
C TRP A 129 -9.67 4.06 29.09
N SER A 130 -9.01 4.94 29.83
CA SER A 130 -9.59 6.21 30.26
C SER A 130 -9.62 7.28 29.16
N GLY A 131 -8.72 7.21 28.18
CA GLY A 131 -8.56 8.23 27.13
C GLY A 131 -9.46 8.04 25.92
N MET A 132 -9.76 6.78 25.55
CA MET A 132 -10.52 6.46 24.34
C MET A 132 -11.99 6.88 24.40
N GLY A 133 -12.58 6.89 25.60
CA GLY A 133 -14.01 7.13 25.81
C GLY A 133 -14.89 5.88 25.56
N ALA A 134 -16.15 5.96 26.00
CA ALA A 134 -17.05 4.80 26.08
C ALA A 134 -17.29 4.09 24.73
N ALA A 135 -17.41 4.83 23.64
CA ALA A 135 -17.68 4.25 22.33
C ALA A 135 -16.49 3.37 21.84
N ALA A 136 -15.25 3.85 21.94
CA ALA A 136 -14.07 3.07 21.58
C ALA A 136 -13.84 1.91 22.57
N ASN A 137 -14.09 2.13 23.88
CA ASN A 137 -14.01 1.06 24.89
C ASN A 137 -14.96 -0.09 24.56
N THR A 138 -16.17 0.21 24.08
CA THR A 138 -17.12 -0.82 23.64
C THR A 138 -16.59 -1.62 22.46
N LEU A 139 -15.91 -0.99 21.50
CA LEU A 139 -15.30 -1.69 20.37
C LEU A 139 -14.14 -2.59 20.80
N VAL A 140 -13.26 -2.09 21.66
CA VAL A 140 -12.10 -2.85 22.17
C VAL A 140 -12.51 -3.98 23.12
N GLY A 141 -13.57 -3.79 23.90
CA GLY A 141 -14.17 -4.80 24.78
C GLY A 141 -13.69 -4.76 26.22
N SER A 142 -12.39 -4.61 26.51
CA SER A 142 -11.87 -4.51 27.88
C SER A 142 -10.56 -3.73 27.98
N GLU A 143 -10.26 -3.22 29.17
CA GLU A 143 -8.98 -2.59 29.47
C GLU A 143 -7.80 -3.55 29.31
N ALA A 144 -7.99 -4.82 29.66
CA ALA A 144 -6.94 -5.84 29.52
C ALA A 144 -6.56 -6.07 28.05
N ILE A 145 -7.53 -6.05 27.11
CA ILE A 145 -7.26 -6.11 25.67
C ILE A 145 -6.52 -4.84 25.21
N ALA A 146 -6.95 -3.65 25.63
CA ALA A 146 -6.28 -2.41 25.30
C ALA A 146 -4.81 -2.44 25.78
N ASN A 147 -4.56 -2.87 27.01
CA ASN A 147 -3.22 -2.97 27.58
C ASN A 147 -2.37 -4.03 26.85
N TYR A 148 -2.92 -5.20 26.51
CA TYR A 148 -2.24 -6.20 25.70
C TYR A 148 -1.79 -5.62 24.34
N VAL A 149 -2.67 -4.92 23.63
CA VAL A 149 -2.33 -4.27 22.35
C VAL A 149 -1.26 -3.20 22.52
N ARG A 150 -1.27 -2.47 23.65
CA ARG A 150 -0.22 -1.52 24.01
C ARG A 150 1.13 -2.19 24.30
N GLY A 151 1.15 -3.50 24.57
CA GLY A 151 2.37 -4.25 24.82
C GLY A 151 2.49 -4.83 26.24
N ASP A 152 1.44 -4.76 27.06
CA ASP A 152 1.41 -5.43 28.35
C ASP A 152 1.42 -6.94 28.18
N THR A 153 2.39 -7.62 28.78
CA THR A 153 2.58 -9.06 28.73
C THR A 153 2.06 -9.78 29.96
N SER A 154 1.48 -9.06 30.93
CA SER A 154 1.05 -9.63 32.23
C SER A 154 -0.01 -10.72 32.10
N GLN A 155 -0.78 -10.73 31.01
CA GLN A 155 -1.83 -11.72 30.73
C GLN A 155 -1.36 -12.78 29.71
N GLU A 156 -0.07 -12.83 29.37
CA GLU A 156 0.50 -13.81 28.43
C GLU A 156 1.09 -15.03 29.14
N GLY A 157 1.23 -16.13 28.41
CA GLY A 157 1.94 -17.33 28.85
C GLY A 157 1.05 -18.41 29.44
N VAL A 158 1.71 -19.41 30.05
CA VAL A 158 1.04 -20.61 30.58
C VAL A 158 0.13 -20.25 31.75
N GLY A 159 -1.13 -20.68 31.69
CA GLY A 159 -2.13 -20.34 32.71
C GLY A 159 -2.84 -19.02 32.53
N ASN A 160 -2.31 -18.10 31.74
CA ASN A 160 -2.92 -16.80 31.45
C ASN A 160 -3.84 -16.85 30.23
N PRO A 161 -4.82 -15.92 30.07
CA PRO A 161 -5.84 -16.00 29.03
C PRO A 161 -5.33 -15.66 27.63
N TYR A 162 -4.25 -14.86 27.49
CA TYR A 162 -3.86 -14.27 26.21
C TYR A 162 -2.71 -15.00 25.51
N ARG A 163 -2.66 -14.85 24.20
CA ARG A 163 -1.58 -15.34 23.31
C ARG A 163 -0.22 -14.83 23.82
N ASN A 164 0.74 -15.75 23.87
CA ASN A 164 2.12 -15.42 24.21
C ASN A 164 2.85 -14.93 22.95
N ARG A 165 3.31 -13.68 22.95
CA ARG A 165 4.13 -13.09 21.87
C ARG A 165 5.63 -13.32 22.09
N SER A 166 6.03 -14.00 23.17
CA SER A 166 7.44 -14.32 23.49
C SER A 166 8.33 -13.07 23.50
N GLY A 167 7.81 -11.96 24.01
CA GLY A 167 8.51 -10.67 24.06
C GLY A 167 8.59 -9.89 22.73
N LYS A 168 8.01 -10.40 21.66
CA LYS A 168 7.90 -9.71 20.38
C LYS A 168 6.57 -8.95 20.34
N LEU A 169 6.63 -7.64 20.48
CA LEU A 169 5.44 -6.80 20.66
C LEU A 169 4.88 -6.25 19.34
N LEU A 170 5.71 -6.19 18.29
CA LEU A 170 5.29 -5.77 16.95
C LEU A 170 4.61 -6.92 16.22
N GLY A 171 3.50 -6.62 15.54
CA GLY A 171 2.85 -7.54 14.61
C GLY A 171 3.64 -7.68 13.31
N ASP A 172 3.14 -8.56 12.46
CA ASP A 172 3.71 -8.76 11.14
C ASP A 172 3.45 -7.55 10.22
N PHE A 173 4.40 -7.30 9.32
CA PHE A 173 4.36 -6.27 8.30
C PHE A 173 4.34 -6.96 6.93
N ILE A 174 3.22 -6.92 6.19
CA ILE A 174 3.07 -7.69 4.95
C ILE A 174 2.85 -6.79 3.73
N ASN A 175 1.72 -6.09 3.63
CA ASN A 175 1.35 -5.34 2.44
C ASN A 175 1.46 -3.81 2.62
N SER A 176 1.93 -3.33 3.77
CA SER A 176 2.17 -1.91 4.02
C SER A 176 3.65 -1.58 3.79
N PRO A 177 4.03 -1.07 2.60
CA PRO A 177 5.39 -0.61 2.36
C PRO A 177 5.72 0.55 3.31
N PRO A 178 6.91 0.60 3.91
CA PRO A 178 7.30 1.72 4.75
C PRO A 178 7.45 3.01 3.92
N VAL A 179 7.09 4.14 4.51
CA VAL A 179 7.32 5.47 3.95
C VAL A 179 8.31 6.20 4.85
N TYR A 180 9.45 6.58 4.28
CA TYR A 180 10.46 7.37 4.99
C TYR A 180 10.29 8.85 4.69
N VAL A 181 9.79 9.58 5.66
CA VAL A 181 9.47 11.01 5.56
C VAL A 181 10.63 11.85 6.07
N LYS A 182 11.34 12.51 5.17
CA LYS A 182 12.39 13.49 5.48
C LYS A 182 12.38 14.64 4.48
N ASP A 183 13.19 14.57 3.44
CA ASP A 183 13.43 15.64 2.47
C ASP A 183 13.34 15.21 1.00
N GLN A 184 13.02 13.95 0.74
CA GLN A 184 13.11 13.36 -0.60
C GLN A 184 11.98 13.76 -1.53
N VAL A 185 10.78 13.99 -1.00
CA VAL A 185 9.63 14.35 -1.83
C VAL A 185 9.71 15.81 -2.24
N ALA A 186 9.82 16.03 -3.55
CA ALA A 186 9.78 17.33 -4.20
C ALA A 186 8.86 17.23 -5.43
N LEU A 187 7.63 17.75 -5.33
CA LEU A 187 6.54 17.50 -6.28
C LEU A 187 6.40 18.56 -7.37
N GLY A 188 7.41 19.45 -7.53
CA GLY A 188 7.44 20.46 -8.59
C GLY A 188 6.46 21.64 -8.40
N TYR A 189 5.86 21.80 -7.24
CA TYR A 189 4.87 22.85 -6.96
C TYR A 189 5.43 24.28 -6.97
N SER A 190 6.74 24.48 -7.21
CA SER A 190 7.30 25.81 -7.47
C SER A 190 6.67 26.50 -8.70
N ALA A 191 6.17 25.71 -9.66
CA ALA A 191 5.41 26.23 -10.80
C ALA A 191 4.00 26.73 -10.39
N LEU A 192 3.47 26.24 -9.27
CA LEU A 192 2.20 26.68 -8.69
C LEU A 192 2.38 27.89 -7.77
N ASP A 193 3.41 27.87 -6.91
CA ASP A 193 3.75 28.96 -6.00
C ASP A 193 5.23 28.93 -5.60
N SER A 194 5.91 30.07 -5.72
CA SER A 194 7.35 30.19 -5.47
C SER A 194 7.76 29.91 -4.00
N SER A 195 6.84 30.06 -3.04
CA SER A 195 7.09 29.78 -1.62
C SER A 195 7.38 28.30 -1.36
N TYR A 196 7.02 27.40 -2.28
CA TYR A 196 7.38 25.99 -2.21
C TYR A 196 8.88 25.74 -2.18
N THR A 197 9.67 26.57 -2.88
CA THR A 197 11.14 26.47 -2.85
C THR A 197 11.70 26.72 -1.45
N SER A 198 11.17 27.73 -0.73
CA SER A 198 11.58 28.01 0.65
C SER A 198 11.19 26.86 1.60
N TYR A 199 10.04 26.24 1.37
CA TYR A 199 9.61 25.07 2.13
C TYR A 199 10.52 23.86 1.89
N LEU A 200 10.93 23.59 0.65
CA LEU A 200 11.90 22.52 0.34
C LEU A 200 13.25 22.75 1.02
N THR A 201 13.70 24.02 1.09
CA THR A 201 14.91 24.38 1.84
C THR A 201 14.76 24.06 3.34
N ALA A 202 13.60 24.35 3.92
CA ALA A 202 13.32 24.02 5.32
C ALA A 202 13.23 22.48 5.54
N LYS A 203 12.65 21.72 4.59
CA LYS A 203 12.66 20.25 4.64
C LYS A 203 14.08 19.69 4.58
N ALA A 204 14.92 20.21 3.71
CA ALA A 204 16.32 19.77 3.55
C ALA A 204 17.16 20.01 4.81
N ALA A 205 16.77 20.96 5.67
CA ALA A 205 17.43 21.22 6.94
C ALA A 205 17.08 20.23 8.07
N ARG A 206 16.16 19.27 7.83
CA ARG A 206 15.81 18.24 8.81
C ARG A 206 17.01 17.35 9.10
N SER A 207 17.37 17.19 10.39
CA SER A 207 18.42 16.25 10.82
C SER A 207 17.98 14.80 10.63
N ASP A 208 16.74 14.52 11.04
CA ASP A 208 16.18 13.17 11.11
C ASP A 208 14.89 13.05 10.30
N GLY A 209 14.59 11.82 9.89
CA GLY A 209 13.33 11.46 9.26
C GLY A 209 12.49 10.55 10.16
N VAL A 210 11.30 10.24 9.69
CA VAL A 210 10.35 9.33 10.34
C VAL A 210 9.97 8.21 9.38
N VAL A 211 9.98 6.98 9.86
CA VAL A 211 9.49 5.81 9.12
C VAL A 211 8.06 5.54 9.54
N PHE A 212 7.12 5.66 8.63
CA PHE A 212 5.74 5.22 8.82
C PHE A 212 5.54 3.85 8.17
N VAL A 213 4.93 2.92 8.89
CA VAL A 213 4.63 1.58 8.39
C VAL A 213 3.44 0.99 9.14
N GLY A 214 2.48 0.44 8.40
CA GLY A 214 1.34 -0.24 8.96
C GLY A 214 1.67 -1.67 9.38
N SER A 215 1.07 -2.12 10.46
CA SER A 215 1.28 -3.45 11.06
C SER A 215 -0.04 -4.15 11.36
N ASN A 216 0.03 -5.48 11.38
CA ASN A 216 -1.11 -6.34 11.71
C ASN A 216 -1.29 -6.55 13.24
N ASP A 217 -0.63 -5.74 14.07
CA ASP A 217 -0.97 -5.57 15.49
C ASP A 217 -2.04 -4.48 15.73
N GLY A 218 -2.57 -3.90 14.67
CA GLY A 218 -3.64 -2.90 14.71
C GLY A 218 -3.19 -1.46 14.51
N MET A 219 -1.89 -1.20 14.25
CA MET A 219 -1.32 0.14 14.28
C MET A 219 -0.62 0.55 12.97
N MET A 220 -0.71 1.85 12.68
CA MET A 220 0.30 2.55 11.91
C MET A 220 1.37 3.00 12.90
N HIS A 221 2.59 2.49 12.77
CA HIS A 221 3.73 2.91 13.57
C HIS A 221 4.49 4.06 12.92
N ALA A 222 5.08 4.92 13.74
CA ALA A 222 6.03 5.94 13.33
C ALA A 222 7.31 5.77 14.15
N PHE A 223 8.40 5.38 13.46
CA PHE A 223 9.71 5.17 14.07
C PHE A 223 10.68 6.29 13.69
N SER A 224 11.57 6.65 14.61
CA SER A 224 12.70 7.54 14.34
C SER A 224 13.62 6.90 13.28
N GLY A 225 13.92 7.63 12.22
CA GLY A 225 14.86 7.19 11.19
C GLY A 225 16.31 7.09 11.70
N ALA A 226 16.64 7.77 12.81
CA ALA A 226 17.97 7.80 13.38
C ALA A 226 18.33 6.51 14.12
N ASP A 227 17.39 5.97 14.91
CA ASP A 227 17.65 4.91 15.90
C ASP A 227 16.54 3.87 16.06
N GLY A 228 15.43 4.00 15.31
CA GLY A 228 14.30 3.06 15.37
C GLY A 228 13.39 3.22 16.60
N THR A 229 13.59 4.26 17.42
CA THR A 229 12.68 4.54 18.56
C THR A 229 11.26 4.79 18.06
N GLU A 230 10.26 4.13 18.67
CA GLU A 230 8.87 4.40 18.37
C GLU A 230 8.47 5.78 18.89
N LEU A 231 8.10 6.67 17.97
CA LEU A 231 7.68 8.03 18.25
C LEU A 231 6.18 8.10 18.52
N MET A 232 5.40 7.31 17.79
CA MET A 232 3.94 7.28 17.87
C MET A 232 3.39 5.99 17.24
N GLY A 233 2.23 5.55 17.73
CA GLY A 233 1.38 4.59 17.03
C GLY A 233 -0.05 5.13 16.88
N PHE A 234 -0.69 4.84 15.76
CA PHE A 234 -2.09 5.19 15.49
C PHE A 234 -2.92 3.95 15.21
N LEU A 235 -3.95 3.72 16.02
CA LEU A 235 -4.92 2.64 15.85
C LEU A 235 -6.19 3.23 15.22
N PRO A 236 -6.46 2.98 13.93
CA PRO A 236 -7.69 3.45 13.31
C PRO A 236 -8.93 2.89 14.01
N ARG A 237 -9.95 3.74 14.21
CA ARG A 237 -11.22 3.36 14.85
C ARG A 237 -11.88 2.17 14.14
N ALA A 238 -11.75 2.11 12.81
CA ALA A 238 -12.30 1.04 11.99
C ALA A 238 -11.73 -0.36 12.33
N GLY A 239 -10.54 -0.43 12.92
CA GLY A 239 -9.89 -1.70 13.33
C GLY A 239 -10.18 -2.12 14.77
N LEU A 240 -10.70 -1.23 15.63
CA LEU A 240 -10.76 -1.46 17.07
C LEU A 240 -11.58 -2.69 17.48
N ALA A 241 -12.68 -2.98 16.77
CA ALA A 241 -13.56 -4.10 17.08
C ALA A 241 -12.91 -5.48 16.89
N ASN A 242 -11.81 -5.55 16.14
CA ASN A 242 -11.10 -6.78 15.84
C ASN A 242 -9.86 -6.99 16.73
N LEU A 243 -9.47 -6.03 17.59
CA LEU A 243 -8.27 -6.12 18.42
C LEU A 243 -8.31 -7.29 19.41
N ASN A 244 -9.51 -7.72 19.84
CA ASN A 244 -9.69 -8.87 20.69
C ASN A 244 -9.19 -10.16 20.05
N LEU A 245 -9.21 -10.27 18.71
CA LEU A 245 -8.75 -11.45 17.98
C LEU A 245 -7.23 -11.68 18.19
N LEU A 246 -6.46 -10.61 18.35
CA LEU A 246 -5.02 -10.67 18.60
C LEU A 246 -4.65 -11.35 19.92
N THR A 247 -5.58 -11.37 20.89
CA THR A 247 -5.36 -11.97 22.20
C THR A 247 -5.58 -13.48 22.22
N ASN A 248 -6.19 -14.03 21.16
CA ASN A 248 -6.54 -15.46 21.10
C ASN A 248 -5.28 -16.33 21.00
N LYS A 249 -5.19 -17.38 21.84
CA LYS A 249 -4.05 -18.31 21.88
C LYS A 249 -3.87 -19.08 20.57
N ASP A 250 -4.97 -19.34 19.87
CA ASP A 250 -4.97 -20.07 18.60
C ASP A 250 -4.87 -19.13 17.38
N TYR A 251 -4.51 -17.84 17.59
CA TYR A 251 -4.36 -16.87 16.50
C TYR A 251 -3.36 -17.35 15.45
N GLY A 252 -3.78 -17.32 14.19
CA GLY A 252 -2.99 -17.77 13.05
C GLY A 252 -3.12 -19.27 12.74
N THR A 253 -4.03 -19.99 13.43
CA THR A 253 -4.35 -21.39 13.14
C THR A 253 -5.63 -21.52 12.31
N PRO A 254 -5.95 -22.70 11.75
CA PRO A 254 -7.21 -22.93 11.03
C PRO A 254 -8.48 -22.64 11.83
N SER A 255 -8.42 -22.70 13.16
CA SER A 255 -9.56 -22.35 14.04
C SER A 255 -9.70 -20.85 14.28
N ASN A 256 -8.65 -20.07 14.05
CA ASN A 256 -8.63 -18.62 14.21
C ASN A 256 -7.57 -18.00 13.30
N TYR A 257 -7.91 -17.84 12.03
CA TYR A 257 -7.00 -17.35 10.99
C TYR A 257 -6.37 -16.00 11.35
N HIS A 258 -5.16 -15.78 10.83
CA HIS A 258 -4.50 -14.49 10.81
C HIS A 258 -5.42 -13.40 10.22
N ARG A 259 -5.33 -12.19 10.75
CA ARG A 259 -6.10 -11.03 10.30
C ARG A 259 -5.17 -9.88 9.91
N PHE A 260 -5.49 -9.24 8.81
CA PHE A 260 -4.90 -7.96 8.47
C PHE A 260 -5.56 -6.84 9.30
N PHE A 261 -4.82 -5.75 9.55
CA PHE A 261 -5.29 -4.58 10.28
C PHE A 261 -4.91 -3.28 9.57
N VAL A 262 -3.71 -2.75 9.76
CA VAL A 262 -3.21 -1.61 9.02
C VAL A 262 -2.20 -2.13 8.01
N ASP A 263 -2.74 -2.61 6.88
CA ASP A 263 -1.98 -3.41 5.92
C ASP A 263 -1.96 -2.76 4.52
N GLY A 264 -2.51 -1.56 4.39
CA GLY A 264 -2.62 -0.85 3.13
C GLY A 264 -1.41 0.02 2.80
N PRO A 265 -1.33 0.46 1.53
CA PRO A 265 -0.27 1.36 1.09
C PRO A 265 -0.43 2.75 1.70
N SER A 266 0.72 3.40 1.86
CA SER A 266 0.86 4.77 2.35
C SER A 266 1.62 5.61 1.34
N ILE A 267 1.26 6.89 1.20
CA ILE A 267 2.00 7.84 0.38
C ILE A 267 2.38 9.07 1.18
N GLU A 268 3.56 9.62 0.88
CA GLU A 268 4.00 10.95 1.31
C GLU A 268 3.65 12.00 0.26
N THR A 269 3.18 13.16 0.70
CA THR A 269 2.90 14.30 -0.17
C THR A 269 3.20 15.61 0.52
N ASP A 270 3.41 16.67 -0.29
CA ASP A 270 3.43 18.05 0.17
C ASP A 270 2.13 18.76 -0.28
N ALA A 271 1.58 19.60 0.60
CA ALA A 271 0.38 20.37 0.30
C ALA A 271 0.34 21.70 1.07
N TYR A 272 -0.29 22.72 0.50
CA TYR A 272 -0.49 24.01 1.17
C TYR A 272 -1.84 24.04 1.87
N ILE A 273 -1.87 23.62 3.12
CA ILE A 273 -3.11 23.36 3.88
C ILE A 273 -3.06 23.91 5.31
N THR A 274 -4.23 24.05 5.94
CA THR A 274 -4.35 24.15 7.38
C THR A 274 -4.15 22.78 8.01
N THR A 275 -3.67 22.74 9.25
CA THR A 275 -3.48 21.50 9.99
C THR A 275 -4.07 21.64 11.41
N ARG A 276 -4.09 20.57 12.18
CA ARG A 276 -4.51 20.63 13.58
C ARG A 276 -3.56 21.47 14.45
N ARG A 277 -2.33 21.73 13.96
CA ARG A 277 -1.34 22.58 14.63
C ARG A 277 -1.44 24.05 14.24
N SER A 278 -2.06 24.36 13.09
CA SER A 278 -2.16 25.73 12.56
C SER A 278 -3.45 25.94 11.78
N ALA A 279 -4.21 26.93 12.19
CA ALA A 279 -5.38 27.41 11.45
C ALA A 279 -4.99 28.23 10.19
N THR A 280 -3.74 28.68 10.10
CA THR A 280 -3.20 29.33 8.90
C THR A 280 -2.61 28.25 7.98
N ALA A 281 -3.00 28.27 6.72
CA ALA A 281 -2.46 27.34 5.72
C ALA A 281 -0.97 27.61 5.49
N THR A 282 -0.20 26.55 5.44
CA THR A 282 1.24 26.55 5.12
C THR A 282 1.57 25.31 4.31
N TRP A 283 2.71 25.32 3.62
CA TRP A 283 3.26 24.09 3.06
C TRP A 283 3.47 23.08 4.17
N SER A 284 2.92 21.90 4.01
CA SER A 284 2.86 20.85 5.01
C SER A 284 3.19 19.51 4.38
N ASN A 285 3.94 18.68 5.09
CA ASN A 285 4.24 17.32 4.70
C ASN A 285 3.16 16.39 5.30
N VAL A 286 2.55 15.57 4.48
CA VAL A 286 1.40 14.72 4.86
C VAL A 286 1.64 13.28 4.41
N VAL A 287 1.31 12.34 5.27
CA VAL A 287 1.20 10.91 4.94
C VAL A 287 -0.26 10.54 4.90
N VAL A 288 -0.69 9.91 3.81
CA VAL A 288 -2.03 9.35 3.66
C VAL A 288 -1.92 7.84 3.55
N SER A 289 -2.69 7.11 4.33
CA SER A 289 -2.67 5.65 4.37
C SER A 289 -4.06 5.06 4.33
N THR A 290 -4.21 3.93 3.64
CA THR A 290 -5.39 3.06 3.73
C THR A 290 -5.13 1.92 4.71
N MET A 291 -6.20 1.25 5.15
CA MET A 291 -6.07 0.02 5.94
C MET A 291 -5.91 -1.24 5.05
N GLY A 292 -6.00 -1.09 3.72
CA GLY A 292 -5.88 -2.21 2.78
C GLY A 292 -6.91 -3.31 3.03
N ALA A 293 -6.43 -4.55 3.12
CA ALA A 293 -7.27 -5.70 3.46
C ALA A 293 -7.65 -5.76 4.95
N GLY A 294 -7.06 -4.93 5.80
CA GLY A 294 -7.27 -4.95 7.26
C GLY A 294 -8.51 -4.19 7.72
N GLY A 295 -9.08 -3.32 6.88
CA GLY A 295 -10.26 -2.57 7.25
C GLY A 295 -10.74 -1.58 6.18
N THR A 296 -11.92 -1.07 6.39
CA THR A 296 -12.61 -0.16 5.45
C THR A 296 -12.27 1.31 5.73
N GLY A 297 -11.01 1.61 6.07
CA GLY A 297 -10.58 2.92 6.53
C GLY A 297 -9.43 3.53 5.72
N ILE A 298 -9.39 4.88 5.75
CA ILE A 298 -8.33 5.74 5.24
C ILE A 298 -8.12 6.87 6.22
N PHE A 299 -6.87 7.31 6.39
CA PHE A 299 -6.51 8.39 7.31
C PHE A 299 -5.35 9.22 6.80
N ALA A 300 -5.24 10.45 7.29
CA ALA A 300 -4.15 11.37 6.95
C ALA A 300 -3.43 11.87 8.20
N MET A 301 -2.10 12.01 8.09
CA MET A 301 -1.20 12.42 9.16
C MET A 301 -0.31 13.58 8.70
N HIS A 302 -0.22 14.62 9.49
CA HIS A 302 0.67 15.76 9.27
C HIS A 302 2.02 15.55 9.98
N VAL A 303 3.11 15.67 9.23
CA VAL A 303 4.47 15.61 9.78
C VAL A 303 5.03 17.04 9.92
N PRO A 304 5.38 17.51 11.13
CA PRO A 304 5.91 18.86 11.32
C PRO A 304 7.19 19.11 10.50
N THR A 305 7.27 20.27 9.84
CA THR A 305 8.39 20.56 8.95
C THR A 305 9.72 20.71 9.70
N ALA A 306 9.75 21.47 10.77
CA ALA A 306 10.98 21.77 11.51
C ALA A 306 11.44 20.60 12.42
N THR A 307 10.48 19.87 12.99
CA THR A 307 10.73 18.78 13.95
C THR A 307 9.88 17.56 13.59
N PRO A 308 10.25 16.80 12.55
CA PRO A 308 9.40 15.71 12.03
C PRO A 308 9.14 14.62 13.08
N THR A 309 10.02 14.46 14.08
CA THR A 309 9.89 13.51 15.16
C THR A 309 8.94 13.96 16.29
N ALA A 310 8.48 15.22 16.29
CA ALA A 310 7.54 15.75 17.31
C ALA A 310 6.09 15.36 16.97
N LEU A 311 5.77 14.08 17.11
CA LEU A 311 4.46 13.50 16.80
C LEU A 311 3.59 13.42 18.06
N ASP A 312 2.32 13.80 17.93
CA ASP A 312 1.31 13.78 18.99
C ASP A 312 -0.10 13.61 18.40
N ALA A 313 -1.16 13.79 19.18
CA ALA A 313 -2.54 13.72 18.71
C ALA A 313 -2.85 14.64 17.52
N ASN A 314 -2.17 15.80 17.41
CA ASN A 314 -2.36 16.74 16.29
C ASN A 314 -1.69 16.27 14.98
N THR A 315 -0.92 15.20 15.04
CA THR A 315 -0.39 14.51 13.86
C THR A 315 -1.52 13.91 13.02
N ILE A 316 -2.55 13.37 13.65
CA ILE A 316 -3.69 12.77 12.93
C ILE A 316 -4.64 13.89 12.48
N LEU A 317 -4.72 14.12 11.18
CA LEU A 317 -5.63 15.12 10.61
C LEU A 317 -7.08 14.63 10.68
N TRP A 318 -7.32 13.44 10.18
CA TRP A 318 -8.64 12.79 10.13
C TRP A 318 -8.52 11.28 9.85
N GLU A 319 -9.61 10.56 10.13
CA GLU A 319 -9.91 9.21 9.66
C GLU A 319 -11.30 9.20 9.02
N ARG A 320 -11.49 8.39 7.97
CA ARG A 320 -12.78 8.08 7.35
C ARG A 320 -12.89 6.59 7.09
N SER A 321 -14.08 6.04 7.26
CA SER A 321 -14.30 4.60 7.14
C SER A 321 -15.77 4.26 6.91
N ALA A 322 -16.09 2.97 6.77
CA ALA A 322 -17.45 2.47 6.71
C ALA A 322 -18.28 2.79 7.98
N MET A 323 -17.65 3.15 9.08
CA MET A 323 -18.33 3.64 10.28
C MET A 323 -18.92 5.05 10.09
N ASP A 324 -18.42 5.81 9.13
CA ASP A 324 -18.89 7.15 8.79
C ASP A 324 -19.82 7.13 7.57
N ASP A 325 -19.53 6.26 6.59
CA ASP A 325 -20.29 6.15 5.33
C ASP A 325 -20.12 4.73 4.74
N THR A 326 -21.24 4.03 4.56
CA THR A 326 -21.29 2.63 4.09
C THR A 326 -20.81 2.41 2.65
N ASP A 327 -20.49 3.46 1.92
CA ASP A 327 -19.83 3.35 0.61
C ASP A 327 -18.30 3.09 0.72
N PHE A 328 -17.69 3.25 1.89
CA PHE A 328 -16.31 2.81 2.11
C PHE A 328 -16.22 1.28 2.16
N GLY A 329 -15.38 0.70 1.30
CA GLY A 329 -14.98 -0.71 1.29
C GLY A 329 -13.51 -0.87 1.67
N TYR A 330 -12.94 -2.03 1.37
CA TYR A 330 -11.52 -2.30 1.57
C TYR A 330 -10.70 -1.64 0.45
N MET A 331 -9.99 -0.59 0.78
CA MET A 331 -9.19 0.20 -0.17
C MET A 331 -7.78 -0.40 -0.28
N ILE A 332 -7.62 -1.36 -1.18
CA ILE A 332 -6.35 -2.06 -1.43
C ILE A 332 -5.39 -1.28 -2.35
N GLY A 333 -5.89 -0.30 -3.10
CA GLY A 333 -5.10 0.55 -3.98
C GLY A 333 -4.43 1.70 -3.23
N GLU A 334 -3.29 2.16 -3.77
CA GLU A 334 -2.60 3.34 -3.27
C GLU A 334 -3.45 4.60 -3.49
N PRO A 335 -3.63 5.45 -2.47
CA PRO A 335 -4.31 6.73 -2.63
C PRO A 335 -3.44 7.69 -3.45
N ALA A 336 -4.08 8.55 -4.25
CA ALA A 336 -3.40 9.62 -4.97
C ALA A 336 -3.72 10.97 -4.36
N VAL A 337 -2.77 11.92 -4.35
CA VAL A 337 -2.99 13.27 -3.83
C VAL A 337 -2.61 14.32 -4.86
N GLY A 338 -3.40 15.37 -4.91
CA GLY A 338 -3.12 16.51 -5.76
C GLY A 338 -4.04 17.70 -5.50
N LYS A 339 -3.67 18.84 -6.05
CA LYS A 339 -4.49 20.06 -6.01
C LYS A 339 -5.32 20.13 -7.29
N ILE A 340 -6.64 20.11 -7.17
CA ILE A 340 -7.53 20.40 -8.31
C ILE A 340 -7.30 21.84 -8.78
N GLN A 341 -7.37 22.06 -10.09
CA GLN A 341 -7.21 23.37 -10.70
C GLN A 341 -8.21 24.41 -10.16
N GLY A 342 -7.89 25.69 -10.30
CA GLY A 342 -8.70 26.79 -9.79
C GLY A 342 -8.58 27.02 -8.28
N GLY A 343 -9.41 27.92 -7.76
CA GLY A 343 -9.42 28.32 -6.36
C GLY A 343 -8.13 29.01 -5.90
N THR A 344 -7.95 29.12 -4.58
CA THR A 344 -6.74 29.68 -3.94
C THR A 344 -5.65 28.62 -3.79
N LEU A 345 -4.43 29.03 -3.39
CA LEU A 345 -3.34 28.08 -3.11
C LEU A 345 -3.72 27.04 -2.05
N SER A 346 -4.45 27.45 -1.02
CA SER A 346 -4.87 26.59 0.10
C SER A 346 -6.12 25.75 -0.18
N SER A 347 -6.81 25.97 -1.30
CA SER A 347 -8.01 25.22 -1.65
C SER A 347 -7.72 24.13 -2.68
N GLY A 348 -8.58 23.11 -2.71
CA GLY A 348 -8.54 22.08 -3.74
C GLY A 348 -7.52 20.95 -3.54
N TRP A 349 -6.80 20.92 -2.43
CA TRP A 349 -5.95 19.78 -2.08
C TRP A 349 -6.82 18.58 -1.68
N LYS A 350 -6.74 17.52 -2.44
CA LYS A 350 -7.61 16.35 -2.30
C LYS A 350 -6.82 15.04 -2.31
N VAL A 351 -7.33 14.08 -1.57
CA VAL A 351 -7.02 12.67 -1.72
C VAL A 351 -8.04 12.05 -2.67
N PHE A 352 -7.55 11.32 -3.64
CA PHE A 352 -8.34 10.58 -4.62
C PHE A 352 -8.13 9.10 -4.37
N VAL A 353 -9.20 8.37 -4.09
CA VAL A 353 -9.13 6.93 -3.85
C VAL A 353 -10.42 6.28 -4.33
N GLY A 354 -10.32 5.11 -4.95
CA GLY A 354 -11.50 4.28 -5.19
C GLY A 354 -12.10 3.84 -3.86
N ASN A 355 -13.41 3.72 -3.79
CA ASN A 355 -14.09 3.29 -2.56
C ASN A 355 -13.76 1.86 -2.12
N GLY A 356 -12.98 1.13 -2.92
CA GLY A 356 -12.49 -0.21 -2.59
C GLY A 356 -13.50 -1.31 -2.90
N VAL A 357 -13.17 -2.50 -2.40
CA VAL A 357 -13.98 -3.71 -2.58
C VAL A 357 -14.91 -3.94 -1.39
N ASP A 358 -15.99 -4.67 -1.60
CA ASP A 358 -16.92 -5.12 -0.55
C ASP A 358 -17.52 -4.00 0.32
N SER A 359 -17.76 -2.81 -0.26
CA SER A 359 -18.58 -1.80 0.41
C SER A 359 -20.03 -2.28 0.54
N THR A 360 -20.74 -1.85 1.58
CA THR A 360 -22.12 -2.28 1.86
C THR A 360 -23.06 -2.05 0.66
N ASN A 361 -22.86 -0.95 -0.07
CA ASN A 361 -23.70 -0.62 -1.22
C ASN A 361 -23.23 -1.30 -2.52
N GLY A 362 -21.99 -1.82 -2.58
CA GLY A 362 -21.41 -2.55 -3.70
C GLY A 362 -21.33 -1.75 -5.00
N ARG A 363 -21.18 -0.43 -4.93
CA ARG A 363 -21.09 0.49 -6.08
C ARG A 363 -19.65 0.92 -6.33
N ALA A 364 -19.32 1.29 -7.58
CA ALA A 364 -18.03 1.91 -7.88
C ALA A 364 -18.11 3.44 -7.70
N ILE A 365 -17.32 3.97 -6.78
CA ILE A 365 -17.29 5.39 -6.40
C ILE A 365 -15.84 5.87 -6.31
N LEU A 366 -15.55 7.00 -6.95
CA LEU A 366 -14.33 7.75 -6.67
C LEU A 366 -14.58 8.65 -5.45
N MET A 367 -13.87 8.40 -4.36
CA MET A 367 -13.86 9.26 -3.18
C MET A 367 -12.85 10.38 -3.39
N VAL A 368 -13.31 11.64 -3.32
CA VAL A 368 -12.48 12.85 -3.40
C VAL A 368 -12.53 13.52 -2.03
N ILE A 369 -11.50 13.27 -1.23
CA ILE A 369 -11.48 13.65 0.18
C ILE A 369 -10.63 14.91 0.36
N ASP A 370 -11.15 15.91 1.04
CA ASP A 370 -10.38 17.13 1.36
C ASP A 370 -9.21 16.79 2.28
N LEU A 371 -8.00 17.11 1.86
CA LEU A 371 -6.78 16.69 2.55
C LEU A 371 -6.64 17.30 3.95
N ALA A 372 -7.12 18.53 4.16
CA ALA A 372 -7.04 19.20 5.45
C ALA A 372 -8.09 18.72 6.45
N SER A 373 -9.35 18.57 5.99
CA SER A 373 -10.51 18.34 6.85
C SER A 373 -11.06 16.92 6.82
N GLY A 374 -10.71 16.13 5.80
CA GLY A 374 -11.30 14.82 5.56
C GLY A 374 -12.75 14.87 5.06
N ALA A 375 -13.26 16.02 4.61
CA ALA A 375 -14.59 16.10 4.02
C ALA A 375 -14.64 15.33 2.69
N VAL A 376 -15.65 14.47 2.52
CA VAL A 376 -15.76 13.53 1.41
C VAL A 376 -16.73 14.05 0.36
N ASN A 377 -16.28 14.12 -0.90
CA ASN A 377 -17.13 14.24 -2.08
C ASN A 377 -17.11 12.90 -2.81
N LYS A 378 -18.29 12.39 -3.16
CA LYS A 378 -18.44 11.10 -3.85
C LYS A 378 -18.80 11.33 -5.31
N ILE A 379 -18.03 10.75 -6.23
CA ILE A 379 -18.33 10.71 -7.65
C ILE A 379 -18.68 9.27 -8.00
N GLN A 380 -19.97 9.02 -8.20
CA GLN A 380 -20.47 7.70 -8.56
C GLN A 380 -20.12 7.38 -10.01
N LEU A 381 -19.37 6.30 -10.23
CA LEU A 381 -18.95 5.81 -11.54
C LEU A 381 -19.97 4.80 -12.08
N ASP A 382 -20.25 3.75 -11.31
CA ASP A 382 -21.27 2.74 -11.61
C ASP A 382 -22.24 2.60 -10.44
N SER A 383 -23.54 2.56 -10.76
CA SER A 383 -24.61 2.37 -9.77
C SER A 383 -24.97 0.91 -9.52
N GLY A 384 -24.44 0.00 -10.36
CA GLY A 384 -24.73 -1.44 -10.26
C GLY A 384 -24.02 -2.07 -9.05
N SER A 385 -24.69 -3.04 -8.41
CA SER A 385 -24.14 -3.81 -7.29
C SER A 385 -23.00 -4.75 -7.72
N GLY A 386 -22.26 -5.26 -6.73
CA GLY A 386 -21.14 -6.19 -6.96
C GLY A 386 -19.94 -5.52 -7.64
N ASN A 387 -19.77 -4.22 -7.45
CA ASN A 387 -18.67 -3.43 -7.98
C ASN A 387 -17.94 -2.69 -6.85
N GLY A 388 -16.84 -2.04 -7.20
CA GLY A 388 -16.02 -1.19 -6.33
C GLY A 388 -14.95 -0.51 -7.16
N ALA A 389 -14.74 0.78 -6.96
CA ALA A 389 -13.65 1.50 -7.60
C ALA A 389 -12.33 1.20 -6.88
N THR A 390 -11.25 1.10 -7.64
CA THR A 390 -9.95 0.63 -7.14
C THR A 390 -8.84 1.64 -7.42
N GLY A 391 -7.83 1.30 -8.23
CA GLY A 391 -6.66 2.14 -8.48
C GLY A 391 -6.99 3.44 -9.21
N VAL A 392 -6.38 4.53 -8.77
CA VAL A 392 -6.60 5.88 -9.31
C VAL A 392 -5.30 6.45 -9.87
N ALA A 393 -5.34 6.99 -11.08
CA ALA A 393 -4.24 7.75 -11.68
C ALA A 393 -4.67 9.16 -12.03
N LEU A 394 -3.88 10.16 -11.61
CA LEU A 394 -4.18 11.59 -11.82
C LEU A 394 -3.54 12.11 -13.09
N VAL A 395 -4.27 12.94 -13.83
CA VAL A 395 -3.77 13.77 -14.91
C VAL A 395 -3.56 15.18 -14.36
N LYS A 396 -2.35 15.70 -14.54
CA LYS A 396 -1.97 17.03 -14.05
C LYS A 396 -1.60 17.94 -15.22
N ASP A 397 -1.93 19.22 -15.09
CA ASP A 397 -1.52 20.28 -16.01
C ASP A 397 -0.03 20.65 -15.83
N SER A 398 0.44 21.62 -16.59
CA SER A 398 1.83 22.12 -16.52
C SER A 398 2.20 22.78 -15.19
N LYS A 399 1.23 23.10 -14.34
CA LYS A 399 1.44 23.62 -12.98
C LYS A 399 1.36 22.53 -11.91
N GLY A 400 1.15 21.28 -12.30
CA GLY A 400 0.96 20.17 -11.38
C GLY A 400 -0.45 20.09 -10.77
N GLN A 401 -1.43 20.84 -11.29
CA GLN A 401 -2.81 20.80 -10.82
C GLN A 401 -3.59 19.67 -11.50
N VAL A 402 -4.44 18.99 -10.74
CA VAL A 402 -5.26 17.89 -11.22
C VAL A 402 -6.38 18.41 -12.12
N VAL A 403 -6.45 17.89 -13.33
CA VAL A 403 -7.46 18.22 -14.35
C VAL A 403 -8.35 17.02 -14.68
N ALA A 404 -7.85 15.80 -14.49
CA ALA A 404 -8.65 14.58 -14.66
C ALA A 404 -8.06 13.43 -13.81
N ALA A 405 -8.83 12.35 -13.69
CA ALA A 405 -8.39 11.09 -13.12
C ALA A 405 -8.91 9.91 -13.95
N TYR A 406 -8.12 8.83 -14.00
CA TYR A 406 -8.58 7.52 -14.47
C TYR A 406 -8.75 6.58 -13.28
N VAL A 407 -9.82 5.80 -13.32
CA VAL A 407 -10.22 4.90 -12.23
C VAL A 407 -10.64 3.56 -12.79
N GLY A 408 -10.06 2.48 -12.28
CA GLY A 408 -10.49 1.12 -12.58
C GLY A 408 -11.58 0.63 -11.63
N ASP A 409 -12.35 -0.37 -12.03
CA ASP A 409 -13.33 -1.02 -11.16
C ASP A 409 -13.33 -2.55 -11.28
N LEU A 410 -14.08 -3.23 -10.38
CA LEU A 410 -14.14 -4.69 -10.33
C LEU A 410 -14.89 -5.32 -11.52
N LYS A 411 -15.67 -4.56 -12.27
CA LYS A 411 -16.31 -5.02 -13.50
C LYS A 411 -15.43 -4.85 -14.73
N GLY A 412 -14.20 -4.33 -14.54
CA GLY A 412 -13.25 -4.11 -15.63
C GLY A 412 -13.55 -2.84 -16.44
N GLN A 413 -14.24 -1.88 -15.86
CA GLN A 413 -14.51 -0.60 -16.49
C GLN A 413 -13.38 0.37 -16.13
N LEU A 414 -12.81 1.03 -17.15
CA LEU A 414 -11.88 2.13 -16.99
C LEU A 414 -12.65 3.44 -17.15
N TRP A 415 -12.74 4.20 -16.08
CA TRP A 415 -13.44 5.48 -16.03
C TRP A 415 -12.50 6.66 -16.16
N ARG A 416 -12.97 7.74 -16.78
CA ARG A 416 -12.35 9.06 -16.69
C ARG A 416 -13.27 9.99 -15.91
N VAL A 417 -12.69 10.80 -15.03
CA VAL A 417 -13.36 11.87 -14.31
C VAL A 417 -12.64 13.17 -14.62
N ASP A 418 -13.36 14.16 -15.11
CA ASP A 418 -12.84 15.51 -15.39
C ASP A 418 -13.07 16.42 -14.18
N PHE A 419 -12.05 17.19 -13.81
CA PHE A 419 -12.10 18.16 -12.73
C PHE A 419 -12.01 19.59 -13.28
N GLY A 420 -13.08 20.36 -13.10
CA GLY A 420 -13.10 21.79 -13.35
C GLY A 420 -12.51 22.59 -12.19
N ASP A 421 -13.25 23.60 -11.70
CA ASP A 421 -12.78 24.46 -10.61
C ASP A 421 -12.86 23.74 -9.25
N ALA A 422 -11.78 23.81 -8.46
CA ALA A 422 -11.70 23.30 -7.10
C ALA A 422 -12.79 23.85 -6.15
N ALA A 423 -13.22 25.08 -6.38
CA ALA A 423 -14.27 25.75 -5.59
C ALA A 423 -15.70 25.36 -6.00
N ASN A 424 -15.87 24.69 -7.14
CA ASN A 424 -17.17 24.33 -7.69
C ASN A 424 -17.26 22.85 -8.06
N THR A 425 -17.71 22.02 -7.13
CA THR A 425 -17.82 20.58 -7.32
C THR A 425 -18.83 20.17 -8.41
N SER A 426 -19.74 21.06 -8.82
CA SER A 426 -20.65 20.78 -9.95
C SER A 426 -19.93 20.71 -11.31
N THR A 427 -18.67 21.16 -11.35
CA THR A 427 -17.80 21.05 -12.54
C THR A 427 -17.01 19.74 -12.58
N TRP A 428 -17.13 18.88 -11.56
CA TRP A 428 -16.48 17.58 -11.50
C TRP A 428 -17.44 16.52 -12.08
N GLN A 429 -17.04 15.91 -13.16
CA GLN A 429 -17.97 15.09 -13.95
C GLN A 429 -17.32 13.79 -14.41
N VAL A 430 -18.10 12.70 -14.43
CA VAL A 430 -17.72 11.48 -15.12
C VAL A 430 -17.71 11.76 -16.61
N GLY A 431 -16.59 11.45 -17.24
CA GLY A 431 -16.34 11.72 -18.64
C GLY A 431 -17.24 10.93 -19.58
N PHE A 432 -17.12 11.22 -20.88
CA PHE A 432 -17.77 10.47 -21.97
C PHE A 432 -19.29 10.27 -21.75
N ASN A 433 -19.97 11.30 -21.27
CA ASN A 433 -21.42 11.28 -20.97
C ASN A 433 -21.80 10.21 -19.93
N ASN A 434 -21.06 10.10 -18.84
CA ASN A 434 -21.22 9.10 -17.77
C ASN A 434 -21.04 7.64 -18.26
N LYS A 435 -20.12 7.43 -19.19
CA LYS A 435 -19.75 6.09 -19.65
C LYS A 435 -18.28 5.81 -19.37
N PRO A 436 -17.86 4.55 -19.19
CA PRO A 436 -16.46 4.22 -19.08
C PRO A 436 -15.74 4.52 -20.41
N LEU A 437 -14.47 4.89 -20.33
CA LEU A 437 -13.59 5.01 -21.49
C LEU A 437 -13.39 3.65 -22.18
N PHE A 438 -13.33 2.58 -21.39
CA PHE A 438 -13.10 1.23 -21.91
C PHE A 438 -13.71 0.18 -20.98
N GLN A 439 -14.12 -0.96 -21.56
CA GLN A 439 -14.60 -2.15 -20.84
C GLN A 439 -13.66 -3.33 -21.09
N ALA A 440 -12.89 -3.72 -20.08
CA ALA A 440 -12.00 -4.89 -20.19
C ALA A 440 -12.77 -6.20 -20.16
N LYS A 441 -12.59 -7.02 -21.21
CA LYS A 441 -13.19 -8.35 -21.35
C LYS A 441 -12.21 -9.30 -22.04
N SER A 442 -12.24 -10.56 -21.64
CA SER A 442 -11.52 -11.63 -22.38
C SER A 442 -12.15 -11.88 -23.75
N SER A 443 -11.48 -12.66 -24.59
CA SER A 443 -12.06 -13.13 -25.87
C SER A 443 -13.30 -14.01 -25.68
N ALA A 444 -13.47 -14.61 -24.52
CA ALA A 444 -14.67 -15.36 -24.15
C ALA A 444 -15.81 -14.49 -23.61
N GLY A 445 -15.60 -13.16 -23.48
CA GLY A 445 -16.58 -12.23 -22.95
C GLY A 445 -16.56 -12.07 -21.43
N ASP A 446 -15.66 -12.76 -20.70
CA ASP A 446 -15.53 -12.60 -19.25
C ASP A 446 -15.03 -11.20 -18.90
N GLN A 447 -15.66 -10.55 -17.92
CA GLN A 447 -15.18 -9.30 -17.35
C GLN A 447 -13.81 -9.50 -16.69
N GLN A 448 -12.91 -8.55 -16.90
CA GLN A 448 -11.54 -8.58 -16.36
C GLN A 448 -11.36 -7.40 -15.39
N PRO A 449 -11.44 -7.63 -14.06
CA PRO A 449 -11.32 -6.58 -13.04
C PRO A 449 -10.05 -5.76 -13.19
N ILE A 450 -10.13 -4.44 -12.96
CA ILE A 450 -8.98 -3.53 -12.92
C ILE A 450 -8.77 -3.16 -11.46
N THR A 451 -7.71 -3.66 -10.82
CA THR A 451 -7.48 -3.48 -9.36
C THR A 451 -6.27 -2.61 -9.04
N THR A 452 -5.44 -2.29 -10.03
CA THR A 452 -4.26 -1.43 -9.89
C THR A 452 -4.47 -0.07 -10.55
N ALA A 453 -3.71 0.94 -10.12
CA ALA A 453 -3.73 2.25 -10.73
C ALA A 453 -3.23 2.17 -12.19
N PRO A 454 -3.94 2.78 -13.16
CA PRO A 454 -3.47 2.88 -14.54
C PRO A 454 -2.20 3.73 -14.65
N LEU A 455 -1.33 3.40 -15.59
CA LEU A 455 -0.24 4.26 -16.02
C LEU A 455 -0.73 5.19 -17.14
N VAL A 456 -0.53 6.50 -16.97
CA VAL A 456 -0.96 7.50 -17.95
C VAL A 456 0.27 8.08 -18.65
N MET A 457 0.33 7.97 -19.97
CA MET A 457 1.43 8.45 -20.79
C MET A 457 0.97 9.47 -21.82
N ALA A 458 1.81 10.49 -22.07
CA ALA A 458 1.64 11.35 -23.25
C ALA A 458 1.87 10.55 -24.55
N ARG A 459 1.23 10.95 -25.62
CA ARG A 459 1.49 10.38 -26.95
C ARG A 459 2.89 10.78 -27.44
N SER A 460 3.58 9.84 -28.08
CA SER A 460 4.94 10.07 -28.61
C SER A 460 4.97 10.97 -29.86
N ASP A 461 3.85 11.06 -30.57
CA ASP A 461 3.69 11.84 -31.81
C ASP A 461 3.28 13.29 -31.57
N SER A 462 3.25 13.75 -30.31
CA SER A 462 2.78 15.10 -29.91
C SER A 462 1.32 15.38 -30.30
N ALA A 463 0.55 14.36 -30.70
CA ALA A 463 -0.89 14.51 -30.95
C ALA A 463 -1.67 14.65 -29.64
N VAL A 464 -2.87 15.20 -29.74
CA VAL A 464 -3.77 15.37 -28.61
C VAL A 464 -4.18 14.02 -28.03
N GLY A 465 -4.29 13.94 -26.71
CA GLY A 465 -4.73 12.76 -26.00
C GLY A 465 -3.61 12.05 -25.23
N ARG A 466 -3.97 10.92 -24.61
CA ARG A 466 -3.08 10.13 -23.77
C ARG A 466 -3.26 8.64 -24.02
N ILE A 467 -2.24 7.87 -23.74
CA ILE A 467 -2.33 6.41 -23.68
C ILE A 467 -2.46 6.01 -22.22
N VAL A 468 -3.50 5.25 -21.92
CA VAL A 468 -3.77 4.74 -20.58
C VAL A 468 -3.49 3.23 -20.59
N VAL A 469 -2.46 2.82 -19.85
CA VAL A 469 -2.02 1.42 -19.77
C VAL A 469 -2.43 0.85 -18.42
N PHE A 470 -3.06 -0.32 -18.41
CA PHE A 470 -3.46 -0.99 -17.18
C PHE A 470 -3.46 -2.51 -17.34
N GLY A 471 -3.21 -3.20 -16.24
CA GLY A 471 -3.39 -4.64 -16.12
C GLY A 471 -4.74 -4.99 -15.55
N THR A 472 -5.22 -6.19 -15.84
CA THR A 472 -6.44 -6.73 -15.25
C THR A 472 -6.10 -7.88 -14.31
N GLY A 473 -7.02 -8.17 -13.42
CA GLY A 473 -6.92 -9.25 -12.43
C GLY A 473 -7.43 -8.81 -11.07
N LYS A 474 -7.77 -9.79 -10.25
CA LYS A 474 -8.21 -9.61 -8.87
C LYS A 474 -7.65 -10.74 -8.02
N LEU A 475 -7.14 -10.41 -6.84
CA LEU A 475 -6.71 -11.36 -5.83
C LEU A 475 -7.12 -10.82 -4.45
N THR A 476 -8.41 -10.93 -4.13
CA THR A 476 -8.99 -10.42 -2.88
C THR A 476 -9.63 -11.51 -2.04
N THR A 477 -9.82 -12.68 -2.60
CA THR A 477 -10.41 -13.85 -1.94
C THR A 477 -9.63 -15.12 -2.30
N GLU A 478 -9.77 -16.19 -1.52
CA GLU A 478 -9.17 -17.50 -1.83
C GLU A 478 -9.61 -18.05 -3.19
N VAL A 479 -10.86 -17.81 -3.56
CA VAL A 479 -11.40 -18.24 -4.88
C VAL A 479 -10.69 -17.55 -6.04
N ASP A 480 -10.20 -16.32 -5.83
CA ASP A 480 -9.45 -15.61 -6.88
C ASP A 480 -8.09 -16.27 -7.16
N ALA A 481 -7.47 -16.89 -6.14
CA ALA A 481 -6.18 -17.57 -6.28
C ALA A 481 -6.26 -18.81 -7.20
N ASP A 482 -7.41 -19.48 -7.22
CA ASP A 482 -7.67 -20.65 -8.07
C ASP A 482 -8.24 -20.27 -9.45
N SER A 483 -8.37 -18.99 -9.74
CA SER A 483 -8.95 -18.51 -11.00
C SER A 483 -8.02 -18.78 -12.19
N THR A 484 -8.52 -19.49 -13.19
CA THR A 484 -7.84 -19.74 -14.47
C THR A 484 -8.27 -18.77 -15.58
N LYS A 485 -9.04 -17.71 -15.24
CA LYS A 485 -9.51 -16.72 -16.21
C LYS A 485 -8.34 -15.94 -16.79
N VAL A 486 -8.37 -15.76 -18.12
CA VAL A 486 -7.35 -14.98 -18.83
C VAL A 486 -7.40 -13.53 -18.37
N GLN A 487 -6.23 -12.99 -18.03
CA GLN A 487 -6.04 -11.59 -17.73
C GLN A 487 -5.23 -10.91 -18.84
N THR A 488 -5.35 -9.59 -18.96
CA THR A 488 -4.79 -8.84 -20.10
C THR A 488 -4.16 -7.54 -19.62
N VAL A 489 -3.11 -7.10 -20.29
CA VAL A 489 -2.61 -5.73 -20.21
C VAL A 489 -3.13 -4.96 -21.41
N TYR A 490 -3.79 -3.85 -21.15
CA TYR A 490 -4.37 -2.98 -22.19
C TYR A 490 -3.62 -1.66 -22.27
N GLY A 491 -3.48 -1.14 -23.51
CA GLY A 491 -3.13 0.24 -23.78
C GLY A 491 -4.29 0.87 -24.55
N VAL A 492 -4.94 1.87 -23.97
CA VAL A 492 -6.16 2.50 -24.50
C VAL A 492 -5.88 3.96 -24.79
N LEU A 493 -6.26 4.43 -25.97
CA LEU A 493 -6.16 5.84 -26.32
C LEU A 493 -7.34 6.62 -25.75
N ASP A 494 -7.06 7.64 -24.95
CA ASP A 494 -7.98 8.72 -24.63
C ASP A 494 -7.69 9.90 -25.57
N PRO A 495 -8.60 10.29 -26.45
CA PRO A 495 -8.36 11.37 -27.43
C PRO A 495 -8.52 12.77 -26.86
N VAL A 496 -8.86 12.94 -25.58
CA VAL A 496 -9.18 14.24 -24.98
C VAL A 496 -7.92 15.00 -24.61
N ALA A 497 -7.84 16.26 -25.01
CA ALA A 497 -6.74 17.16 -24.65
C ALA A 497 -6.68 17.40 -23.14
N ASP A 498 -5.46 17.64 -22.62
CA ASP A 498 -5.26 18.03 -21.22
C ASP A 498 -6.03 19.30 -20.88
N GLY A 499 -6.71 19.26 -19.73
CA GLY A 499 -7.54 20.37 -19.26
C GLY A 499 -8.84 20.59 -20.02
N SER A 500 -9.11 19.78 -21.05
CA SER A 500 -10.40 19.79 -21.76
C SER A 500 -11.36 18.78 -21.12
N SER A 501 -12.67 19.11 -21.18
CA SER A 501 -13.72 18.19 -20.74
C SER A 501 -13.92 17.08 -21.76
N SER A 502 -14.09 15.86 -21.29
CA SER A 502 -14.52 14.73 -22.12
C SER A 502 -16.05 14.61 -22.26
N VAL A 503 -16.79 15.54 -21.63
CA VAL A 503 -18.26 15.61 -21.75
C VAL A 503 -18.63 16.03 -23.17
N GLY A 504 -19.48 15.23 -23.81
CA GLY A 504 -19.89 15.47 -25.20
C GLY A 504 -18.90 15.00 -26.26
N VAL A 505 -17.73 14.47 -25.86
CA VAL A 505 -16.81 13.81 -26.78
C VAL A 505 -17.37 12.42 -27.09
N THR A 506 -17.72 12.18 -28.32
CA THR A 506 -17.93 10.83 -28.87
C THR A 506 -16.54 10.30 -29.22
N GLY A 507 -16.00 9.44 -28.39
CA GLY A 507 -14.72 8.80 -28.69
C GLY A 507 -14.79 7.94 -29.95
N PRO A 508 -13.64 7.57 -30.54
CA PRO A 508 -13.59 6.56 -31.60
C PRO A 508 -14.09 5.21 -31.10
N PHE A 509 -14.15 5.06 -29.81
CA PHE A 509 -14.83 3.96 -29.12
C PHE A 509 -16.22 4.48 -28.76
N GLU A 510 -17.28 3.91 -29.32
CA GLU A 510 -18.54 3.98 -28.59
C GLU A 510 -18.22 3.45 -27.19
N ALA A 511 -18.17 4.38 -26.25
CA ALA A 511 -17.80 4.12 -24.87
C ALA A 511 -18.50 2.84 -24.41
N VAL A 512 -17.76 1.75 -24.17
CA VAL A 512 -18.25 0.45 -23.71
C VAL A 512 -17.89 -0.73 -24.65
N SER A 513 -17.27 -0.51 -25.80
CA SER A 513 -16.92 -1.65 -26.63
C SER A 513 -15.47 -2.04 -26.38
N ASN A 514 -15.29 -3.24 -25.90
CA ASN A 514 -14.06 -3.98 -26.14
C ASN A 514 -14.25 -4.64 -27.53
N ASP A 515 -14.20 -3.82 -28.58
CA ASP A 515 -14.19 -4.35 -29.92
C ASP A 515 -12.81 -4.95 -30.17
N ARG A 516 -12.75 -6.26 -30.07
CA ARG A 516 -11.49 -6.98 -30.19
C ARG A 516 -10.90 -6.89 -31.61
N ASP A 517 -11.69 -6.56 -32.59
CA ASP A 517 -11.21 -6.35 -33.98
C ASP A 517 -10.41 -5.04 -34.10
N LEU A 518 -10.64 -4.09 -33.20
CA LEU A 518 -9.87 -2.85 -33.08
C LEU A 518 -8.63 -2.99 -32.18
N LEU A 519 -8.48 -4.09 -31.44
CA LEU A 519 -7.34 -4.32 -30.56
C LEU A 519 -6.18 -4.97 -31.31
N VAL A 520 -5.00 -4.35 -31.24
CA VAL A 520 -3.76 -4.99 -31.71
C VAL A 520 -3.29 -5.98 -30.64
N VAL A 521 -3.59 -7.26 -30.85
CA VAL A 521 -3.27 -8.32 -29.89
C VAL A 521 -1.80 -8.72 -29.99
N ARG A 522 -1.14 -8.82 -28.84
CA ARG A 522 0.23 -9.33 -28.68
C ARG A 522 0.22 -10.52 -27.75
N THR A 523 1.07 -11.50 -28.03
CA THR A 523 1.33 -12.60 -27.11
C THR A 523 2.74 -12.43 -26.54
N VAL A 524 2.86 -12.49 -25.23
CA VAL A 524 4.16 -12.52 -24.53
C VAL A 524 4.57 -13.99 -24.41
N SER A 525 5.82 -14.32 -24.79
CA SER A 525 6.32 -15.69 -24.64
C SER A 525 6.35 -16.11 -23.16
N ALA A 526 5.95 -17.35 -22.89
CA ALA A 526 6.05 -17.90 -21.52
C ALA A 526 7.51 -18.17 -21.11
N THR A 527 8.43 -18.26 -22.10
CA THR A 527 9.84 -18.53 -21.87
C THR A 527 10.66 -17.27 -22.13
N PRO A 528 11.46 -16.80 -21.16
CA PRO A 528 12.34 -15.67 -21.36
C PRO A 528 13.46 -16.01 -22.36
N VAL A 529 13.85 -15.04 -23.16
CA VAL A 529 14.95 -15.13 -24.14
C VAL A 529 16.13 -14.34 -23.60
N LEU A 530 17.31 -14.96 -23.54
CA LEU A 530 18.56 -14.28 -23.19
C LEU A 530 19.02 -13.43 -24.38
N ALA A 531 19.12 -12.12 -24.18
CA ALA A 531 19.62 -11.19 -25.18
C ALA A 531 21.16 -11.07 -25.13
N ALA A 532 21.74 -10.46 -26.17
CA ALA A 532 23.20 -10.27 -26.28
C ALA A 532 23.81 -9.38 -25.18
N ASP A 533 23.00 -8.58 -24.49
CA ASP A 533 23.37 -7.77 -23.34
C ASP A 533 23.41 -8.55 -22.01
N GLY A 534 23.17 -9.86 -22.04
CA GLY A 534 23.13 -10.74 -20.86
C GLY A 534 21.85 -10.65 -20.03
N ARG A 535 20.82 -9.94 -20.47
CA ARG A 535 19.54 -9.83 -19.79
C ARG A 535 18.51 -10.78 -20.41
N TYR A 536 17.54 -11.19 -19.58
CA TYR A 536 16.40 -11.97 -20.03
C TYR A 536 15.22 -11.06 -20.39
N TYR A 537 14.64 -11.28 -21.55
CA TYR A 537 13.45 -10.58 -22.04
C TYR A 537 12.37 -11.57 -22.43
N PHE A 538 11.11 -11.21 -22.21
CA PHE A 538 10.00 -11.93 -22.80
C PHE A 538 9.76 -11.41 -24.22
N ALA A 539 9.81 -12.30 -25.20
CA ALA A 539 9.53 -11.92 -26.57
C ALA A 539 8.04 -11.65 -26.77
N MET A 540 7.71 -10.52 -27.36
CA MET A 540 6.35 -10.22 -27.82
C MET A 540 6.22 -10.60 -29.28
N THR A 541 5.19 -11.37 -29.62
CA THR A 541 4.88 -11.77 -31.01
C THR A 541 3.85 -10.80 -31.60
N GLY A 542 3.92 -10.60 -32.95
CA GLY A 542 2.99 -9.80 -33.72
C GLY A 542 3.63 -8.56 -34.36
N ALA A 543 2.89 -7.81 -35.18
CA ALA A 543 3.37 -6.59 -35.86
C ALA A 543 3.67 -5.46 -34.90
N ALA A 544 4.53 -4.50 -35.20
CA ALA A 544 4.78 -3.36 -34.31
C ALA A 544 3.48 -2.57 -34.04
N ILE A 545 3.27 -2.13 -32.79
CA ILE A 545 2.13 -1.29 -32.48
C ILE A 545 2.43 0.11 -33.03
N ASP A 546 1.56 0.58 -33.92
CA ASP A 546 1.53 1.99 -34.25
C ASP A 546 0.66 2.71 -33.21
N TRP A 547 1.31 3.33 -32.23
CA TRP A 547 0.63 4.09 -31.20
C TRP A 547 0.00 5.39 -31.72
N ASN A 548 0.16 5.70 -32.99
CA ASN A 548 -0.33 6.91 -33.65
C ASN A 548 -1.61 6.64 -34.47
N SER A 549 -1.99 5.39 -34.67
CA SER A 549 -3.18 4.99 -35.45
C SER A 549 -4.38 4.69 -34.57
#